data_4e069e7627508a1d455d81ae1c625892
#
_entry.id   4e069e7627508a1d455d81ae1c625892
#
_cell.length_a   1.000
_cell.length_b   1.000
_cell.length_c   1.000
_cell.angle_alpha   90.00
_cell.angle_beta   90.00
_cell.angle_gamma   90.00
#
_symmetry.space_group_name_H-M   'P 1'
#
loop_
_entity.id
_entity.type
_entity.pdbx_description
1 polymer ?
#
loop_
_entity_poly.entity_id
_entity_poly.type
_entity_poly.pdbx_seq_one_letter_code
_entity_poly.pdbx_strand_id
1 'polypeptide(L)'
;LTPPLPVLRGEGDQTEQRASSVAQQQGNTMNPIAPLLIELGTEELPPKALPELAQAFFDGIANGFEKRGIAFNKNNAKALYSPRRLAALFAEVGTEQASQKSEVLGPYLNIGLNAEGQPTPALLGFASKNGLSVEQLEKTTDQKGERFVARSEKPGAITSTLIAEIVSESLAALPIPKPMRWGSRETKFIRPVHWLVMLYGSEVVDCEILEQKAGRNTRGHRFHAAGELTLAKPSDYSAV
;
A
#
# COMPACT_ATOMS: atom_id res chain seq x y z
N LEU A 1 -60.86 -9.45 53.50
CA LEU A 1 -60.42 -8.24 52.74
C LEU A 1 -59.50 -8.70 51.63
N THR A 2 -60.08 -8.86 50.46
CA THR A 2 -59.45 -9.31 49.23
C THR A 2 -59.01 -8.06 48.41
N PRO A 3 -57.79 -7.97 47.85
CA PRO A 3 -57.45 -6.91 46.96
C PRO A 3 -57.89 -7.25 45.52
N PRO A 4 -58.17 -6.26 44.66
CA PRO A 4 -58.73 -6.46 43.34
C PRO A 4 -57.64 -6.79 42.31
N LEU A 5 -58.05 -7.55 41.28
CA LEU A 5 -57.25 -7.97 40.09
C LEU A 5 -56.89 -6.81 39.18
N PRO A 6 -55.75 -6.85 38.53
CA PRO A 6 -55.40 -5.86 37.54
C PRO A 6 -56.04 -6.14 36.17
N VAL A 7 -56.49 -5.07 35.55
CA VAL A 7 -57.13 -4.99 34.24
C VAL A 7 -56.10 -5.19 33.14
N LEU A 8 -56.36 -6.10 32.22
CA LEU A 8 -55.68 -6.28 30.93
C LEU A 8 -55.96 -5.09 30.03
N ARG A 9 -54.91 -4.45 29.51
CA ARG A 9 -54.97 -3.53 28.38
C ARG A 9 -53.93 -3.91 27.30
N GLY A 10 -54.47 -4.34 26.18
CA GLY A 10 -54.20 -3.91 24.84
C GLY A 10 -52.84 -4.29 24.27
N GLU A 11 -52.84 -5.33 23.47
CA GLU A 11 -51.82 -5.56 22.43
C GLU A 11 -51.86 -4.40 21.42
N GLY A 12 -50.77 -3.67 21.33
CA GLY A 12 -50.48 -2.64 20.32
C GLY A 12 -49.17 -2.94 19.64
N ASP A 13 -49.31 -3.49 18.48
CA ASP A 13 -48.47 -3.31 17.32
C ASP A 13 -46.93 -3.17 17.50
N GLN A 14 -46.24 -4.28 17.41
CA GLN A 14 -44.78 -4.39 17.30
C GLN A 14 -44.33 -4.89 15.92
N THR A 15 -44.93 -4.41 14.82
CA THR A 15 -44.61 -4.87 13.46
C THR A 15 -43.85 -3.85 12.60
N GLU A 16 -43.51 -2.68 13.14
CA GLU A 16 -42.84 -1.62 12.32
C GLU A 16 -41.41 -1.26 12.72
N GLN A 17 -40.73 -2.03 13.57
CA GLN A 17 -39.33 -1.76 13.95
C GLN A 17 -38.32 -2.81 13.51
N ARG A 18 -38.66 -3.66 12.54
CA ARG A 18 -37.70 -4.65 11.96
C ARG A 18 -37.24 -4.37 10.55
N ALA A 19 -37.48 -3.19 10.00
CA ALA A 19 -37.15 -2.85 8.61
C ALA A 19 -36.03 -1.81 8.45
N SER A 20 -35.22 -1.49 9.46
CA SER A 20 -34.20 -0.44 9.37
C SER A 20 -32.78 -0.83 9.78
N SER A 21 -32.44 -2.11 9.85
CA SER A 21 -31.08 -2.51 10.23
C SER A 21 -30.37 -3.45 9.24
N VAL A 22 -30.76 -3.41 7.97
CA VAL A 22 -30.06 -4.13 6.87
C VAL A 22 -29.56 -3.11 5.85
N ALA A 23 -28.79 -2.14 6.31
CA ALA A 23 -28.02 -1.30 5.40
C ALA A 23 -26.71 -0.95 6.10
N GLN A 24 -25.61 -1.29 5.44
CA GLN A 24 -24.20 -0.98 5.78
C GLN A 24 -23.42 -2.00 6.60
N GLN A 25 -23.37 -3.24 6.15
CA GLN A 25 -22.11 -3.96 6.17
C GLN A 25 -21.44 -3.81 4.79
N GLN A 26 -20.90 -2.64 4.54
CA GLN A 26 -19.79 -2.51 3.59
C GLN A 26 -18.65 -3.29 4.22
N GLY A 27 -18.41 -4.48 3.68
CA GLY A 27 -17.27 -5.30 4.07
C GLY A 27 -16.00 -4.49 3.82
N ASN A 28 -15.45 -3.97 4.90
CA ASN A 28 -14.07 -3.51 4.94
C ASN A 28 -13.20 -4.77 4.85
N THR A 29 -13.01 -5.29 3.65
CA THR A 29 -11.97 -6.27 3.36
C THR A 29 -10.66 -5.57 3.63
N MET A 30 -10.18 -5.68 4.87
CA MET A 30 -8.82 -5.25 5.20
C MET A 30 -7.90 -6.02 4.29
N ASN A 31 -7.26 -5.32 3.35
CA ASN A 31 -6.21 -5.92 2.55
C ASN A 31 -5.21 -6.59 3.50
N PRO A 32 -4.77 -7.82 3.22
CA PRO A 32 -3.80 -8.48 4.05
C PRO A 32 -2.57 -7.58 4.22
N ILE A 33 -2.01 -7.60 5.42
CA ILE A 33 -0.83 -6.79 5.77
C ILE A 33 0.35 -7.70 6.10
N ALA A 34 1.55 -7.25 5.84
CA ALA A 34 2.79 -7.91 6.21
C ALA A 34 3.81 -6.91 6.74
N PRO A 35 4.69 -7.30 7.69
CA PRO A 35 5.78 -6.45 8.13
C PRO A 35 6.86 -6.35 7.06
N LEU A 36 7.54 -5.19 7.00
CA LEU A 36 8.64 -4.93 6.08
C LEU A 36 9.85 -4.42 6.86
N LEU A 37 11.00 -5.01 6.58
CA LEU A 37 12.31 -4.53 7.02
C LEU A 37 13.19 -4.25 5.80
N ILE A 38 13.79 -3.07 5.79
CA ILE A 38 14.86 -2.72 4.87
C ILE A 38 16.04 -2.27 5.71
N GLU A 39 17.20 -2.89 5.52
CA GLU A 39 18.45 -2.49 6.15
C GLU A 39 19.55 -2.39 5.11
N LEU A 40 20.21 -1.26 5.07
CA LEU A 40 21.42 -1.02 4.29
C LEU A 40 22.61 -0.98 5.22
N GLY A 41 23.52 -1.95 5.07
CA GLY A 41 24.76 -2.03 5.84
C GLY A 41 25.91 -1.37 5.09
N THR A 42 26.63 -0.47 5.76
CA THR A 42 27.65 0.39 5.14
C THR A 42 28.94 0.41 5.96
N GLU A 43 29.99 1.07 5.44
CA GLU A 43 31.04 1.63 6.28
C GLU A 43 30.49 2.82 7.10
N GLU A 44 31.28 3.32 8.06
CA GLU A 44 30.84 4.33 9.00
C GLU A 44 30.33 5.59 8.32
N LEU A 45 29.05 5.85 8.53
CA LEU A 45 28.35 7.02 8.05
C LEU A 45 28.74 8.25 8.88
N PRO A 46 28.70 9.47 8.31
CA PRO A 46 29.01 10.68 9.05
C PRO A 46 28.08 10.86 10.25
N PRO A 47 28.58 10.91 11.51
CA PRO A 47 27.73 10.90 12.70
C PRO A 47 26.72 12.06 12.76
N LYS A 48 27.13 13.24 12.27
CA LYS A 48 26.26 14.44 12.25
C LYS A 48 25.10 14.33 11.27
N ALA A 49 25.28 13.61 10.16
CA ALA A 49 24.25 13.44 9.14
C ALA A 49 23.39 12.19 9.37
N LEU A 50 23.80 11.31 10.27
CA LEU A 50 23.20 10.00 10.43
C LEU A 50 21.69 10.03 10.79
N PRO A 51 21.21 10.86 11.75
CA PRO A 51 19.78 10.97 12.04
C PRO A 51 18.97 11.49 10.84
N GLU A 52 19.50 12.50 10.14
CA GLU A 52 18.85 13.09 8.97
C GLU A 52 18.75 12.08 7.81
N LEU A 53 19.84 11.34 7.55
CA LEU A 53 19.87 10.31 6.53
C LEU A 53 18.86 9.17 6.82
N ALA A 54 18.79 8.75 8.09
CA ALA A 54 17.86 7.71 8.50
C ALA A 54 16.40 8.16 8.34
N GLN A 55 16.10 9.38 8.76
CA GLN A 55 14.77 9.93 8.62
C GLN A 55 14.40 10.14 7.14
N ALA A 56 15.32 10.70 6.34
CA ALA A 56 15.09 10.89 4.90
C ALA A 56 14.88 9.56 4.17
N PHE A 57 15.61 8.52 4.55
CA PHE A 57 15.43 7.17 4.01
C PHE A 57 14.05 6.62 4.33
N PHE A 58 13.65 6.70 5.59
CA PHE A 58 12.34 6.27 6.04
C PHE A 58 11.21 7.05 5.35
N ASP A 59 11.30 8.38 5.35
CA ASP A 59 10.27 9.25 4.74
C ASP A 59 10.18 9.03 3.22
N GLY A 60 11.30 8.79 2.56
CA GLY A 60 11.33 8.45 1.14
C GLY A 60 10.54 7.18 0.82
N ILE A 61 10.70 6.13 1.64
CA ILE A 61 9.96 4.87 1.51
C ILE A 61 8.47 5.10 1.81
N ALA A 62 8.15 5.78 2.91
CA ALA A 62 6.77 6.10 3.28
C ALA A 62 6.04 6.89 2.19
N ASN A 63 6.68 7.92 1.64
CA ASN A 63 6.16 8.70 0.51
C ASN A 63 6.00 7.83 -0.75
N GLY A 64 6.90 6.88 -0.95
CA GLY A 64 6.81 5.90 -2.05
C GLY A 64 5.57 5.02 -1.96
N PHE A 65 5.19 4.61 -0.73
CA PHE A 65 3.94 3.88 -0.47
C PHE A 65 2.72 4.76 -0.71
N GLU A 66 2.70 5.98 -0.17
CA GLU A 66 1.60 6.93 -0.36
C GLU A 66 1.35 7.23 -1.84
N LYS A 67 2.40 7.52 -2.61
CA LYS A 67 2.30 7.79 -4.05
C LYS A 67 1.73 6.62 -4.85
N ARG A 68 1.97 5.39 -4.41
CA ARG A 68 1.50 4.16 -5.07
C ARG A 68 0.21 3.62 -4.48
N GLY A 69 -0.39 4.28 -3.48
CA GLY A 69 -1.63 3.83 -2.83
C GLY A 69 -1.46 2.52 -2.06
N ILE A 70 -0.25 2.25 -1.53
CA ILE A 70 0.02 1.12 -0.65
C ILE A 70 -0.30 1.57 0.77
N ALA A 71 -1.24 0.88 1.42
CA ALA A 71 -1.61 1.17 2.79
C ALA A 71 -0.48 0.77 3.76
N PHE A 72 -0.17 1.61 4.73
CA PHE A 72 0.75 1.27 5.83
C PHE A 72 0.40 2.06 7.09
N ASN A 73 0.84 1.57 8.25
CA ASN A 73 0.63 2.23 9.52
C ASN A 73 1.90 2.98 9.95
N LYS A 74 1.88 4.31 9.82
CA LYS A 74 3.02 5.17 10.16
C LYS A 74 3.35 5.15 11.65
N ASN A 75 2.37 4.95 12.53
CA ASN A 75 2.59 4.93 13.98
C ASN A 75 3.38 3.71 14.46
N ASN A 76 3.32 2.61 13.70
CA ASN A 76 4.03 1.36 13.97
C ASN A 76 5.28 1.20 13.08
N ALA A 77 5.76 2.30 12.51
CA ALA A 77 6.93 2.30 11.65
C ALA A 77 8.08 3.10 12.30
N LYS A 78 9.32 2.70 12.03
CA LYS A 78 10.51 3.26 12.69
C LYS A 78 11.65 3.46 11.70
N ALA A 79 12.25 4.66 11.73
CA ALA A 79 13.59 4.88 11.21
C ALA A 79 14.61 4.40 12.25
N LEU A 80 15.53 3.54 11.85
CA LEU A 80 16.56 2.98 12.72
C LEU A 80 17.94 3.21 12.10
N TYR A 81 18.92 3.45 12.93
CA TYR A 81 20.28 3.66 12.44
C TYR A 81 21.35 3.27 13.47
N SER A 82 22.53 3.00 12.98
CA SER A 82 23.78 2.91 13.74
C SER A 82 24.90 3.48 12.87
N PRO A 83 26.11 3.66 13.39
CA PRO A 83 27.20 4.22 12.59
C PRO A 83 27.42 3.55 11.24
N ARG A 84 27.07 2.27 11.11
CA ARG A 84 27.29 1.47 9.90
C ARG A 84 26.02 0.93 9.26
N ARG A 85 24.85 1.50 9.56
CA ARG A 85 23.57 1.06 8.97
C ARG A 85 22.50 2.14 8.94
N LEU A 86 21.67 2.06 7.95
CA LEU A 86 20.37 2.72 7.88
C LEU A 86 19.31 1.63 7.76
N ALA A 87 18.23 1.72 8.53
CA ALA A 87 17.14 0.77 8.40
C ALA A 87 15.78 1.45 8.54
N ALA A 88 14.78 0.87 7.89
CA ALA A 88 13.38 1.23 8.01
C ALA A 88 12.58 -0.02 8.33
N LEU A 89 11.81 0.03 9.41
CA LEU A 89 10.96 -1.05 9.86
C LEU A 89 9.51 -0.59 9.85
N PHE A 90 8.67 -1.27 9.09
CA PHE A 90 7.23 -1.04 9.01
C PHE A 90 6.53 -2.31 9.51
N ALA A 91 5.77 -2.22 10.59
CA ALA A 91 5.09 -3.39 11.16
C ALA A 91 3.90 -3.84 10.31
N GLU A 92 3.28 -2.91 9.59
CA GLU A 92 2.04 -3.14 8.86
C GLU A 92 2.11 -2.43 7.50
N VAL A 93 2.26 -3.21 6.42
CA VAL A 93 2.23 -2.73 5.04
C VAL A 93 1.28 -3.61 4.25
N GLY A 94 0.37 -3.01 3.48
CA GLY A 94 -0.59 -3.73 2.65
C GLY A 94 0.09 -4.59 1.59
N THR A 95 -0.43 -5.79 1.34
CA THR A 95 0.16 -6.72 0.36
C THR A 95 -0.12 -6.34 -1.09
N GLU A 96 -1.10 -5.45 -1.29
CA GLU A 96 -1.51 -4.97 -2.61
C GLU A 96 -1.80 -3.48 -2.55
N GLN A 97 -1.63 -2.80 -3.66
CA GLN A 97 -2.14 -1.44 -3.84
C GLN A 97 -3.66 -1.45 -3.73
N ALA A 98 -4.23 -0.34 -3.30
CA ALA A 98 -5.67 -0.14 -3.40
C ALA A 98 -6.12 -0.28 -4.86
N SER A 99 -7.21 -1.03 -5.11
CA SER A 99 -7.78 -1.13 -6.44
C SER A 99 -8.19 0.27 -6.94
N GLN A 100 -7.86 0.54 -8.20
CA GLN A 100 -8.22 1.80 -8.84
C GLN A 100 -9.60 1.67 -9.48
N LYS A 101 -10.59 2.31 -8.87
CA LYS A 101 -11.92 2.45 -9.47
C LYS A 101 -11.89 3.63 -10.44
N SER A 102 -12.15 3.34 -11.68
CA SER A 102 -12.30 4.36 -12.73
C SER A 102 -13.78 4.46 -13.13
N GLU A 103 -14.31 5.66 -13.11
CA GLU A 103 -15.65 5.97 -13.58
C GLU A 103 -15.55 6.97 -14.75
N VAL A 104 -15.97 6.54 -15.93
CA VAL A 104 -15.96 7.37 -17.12
C VAL A 104 -17.42 7.58 -17.54
N LEU A 105 -17.84 8.84 -17.57
CA LEU A 105 -19.19 9.21 -17.96
C LEU A 105 -19.36 9.13 -19.48
N GLY A 106 -20.36 8.36 -19.92
CA GLY A 106 -20.69 8.11 -21.32
C GLY A 106 -21.82 9.00 -21.85
N PRO A 107 -22.36 8.67 -23.02
CA PRO A 107 -23.47 9.38 -23.60
C PRO A 107 -24.75 9.24 -22.75
N TYR A 108 -25.64 10.22 -22.87
CA TYR A 108 -26.99 10.13 -22.29
C TYR A 108 -27.81 9.04 -22.99
N LEU A 109 -28.82 8.52 -22.31
CA LEU A 109 -29.66 7.44 -22.86
C LEU A 109 -30.27 7.79 -24.21
N ASN A 110 -30.77 9.03 -24.37
CA ASN A 110 -31.38 9.54 -25.61
C ASN A 110 -30.38 9.67 -26.78
N ILE A 111 -29.07 9.64 -26.51
CA ILE A 111 -28.00 9.67 -27.53
C ILE A 111 -27.43 8.26 -27.71
N GLY A 112 -27.34 7.48 -26.62
CA GLY A 112 -26.77 6.15 -26.60
C GLY A 112 -27.67 5.07 -27.18
N LEU A 113 -28.99 5.27 -27.15
CA LEU A 113 -29.98 4.34 -27.70
C LEU A 113 -30.78 5.03 -28.80
N ASN A 114 -31.18 4.25 -29.83
CA ASN A 114 -32.11 4.73 -30.88
C ASN A 114 -33.58 4.59 -30.41
N ALA A 115 -34.52 4.95 -31.26
CA ALA A 115 -35.96 4.87 -30.94
C ALA A 115 -36.47 3.44 -30.68
N GLU A 116 -35.77 2.44 -31.22
CA GLU A 116 -36.02 1.01 -31.01
C GLU A 116 -35.27 0.42 -29.80
N GLY A 117 -34.56 1.27 -29.02
CA GLY A 117 -33.77 0.82 -27.86
C GLY A 117 -32.45 0.13 -28.18
N GLN A 118 -31.98 0.20 -29.44
CA GLN A 118 -30.72 -0.41 -29.85
C GLN A 118 -29.53 0.55 -29.64
N PRO A 119 -28.32 0.03 -29.37
CA PRO A 119 -27.14 0.84 -29.18
C PRO A 119 -26.77 1.64 -30.44
N THR A 120 -26.55 2.92 -30.27
CA THR A 120 -26.06 3.79 -31.34
C THR A 120 -24.53 3.60 -31.54
N PRO A 121 -23.98 4.04 -32.68
CA PRO A 121 -22.52 4.06 -32.88
C PRO A 121 -21.75 4.83 -31.78
N ALA A 122 -22.36 5.84 -31.18
CA ALA A 122 -21.78 6.61 -30.08
C ALA A 122 -21.62 5.75 -28.81
N LEU A 123 -22.64 4.92 -28.48
CA LEU A 123 -22.57 4.03 -27.33
C LEU A 123 -21.61 2.86 -27.57
N LEU A 124 -21.62 2.29 -28.79
CA LEU A 124 -20.70 1.22 -29.19
C LEU A 124 -19.23 1.72 -29.12
N GLY A 125 -18.96 2.90 -29.66
CA GLY A 125 -17.64 3.52 -29.60
C GLY A 125 -17.18 3.82 -28.17
N PHE A 126 -18.10 4.27 -27.32
CA PHE A 126 -17.83 4.51 -25.89
C PHE A 126 -17.49 3.20 -25.16
N ALA A 127 -18.27 2.14 -25.34
CA ALA A 127 -18.02 0.83 -24.75
C ALA A 127 -16.67 0.26 -25.19
N SER A 128 -16.41 0.24 -26.50
CA SER A 128 -15.15 -0.24 -27.08
C SER A 128 -13.93 0.53 -26.56
N LYS A 129 -14.02 1.86 -26.46
CA LYS A 129 -12.92 2.71 -25.95
C LYS A 129 -12.57 2.39 -24.48
N ASN A 130 -13.56 1.95 -23.70
CA ASN A 130 -13.36 1.59 -22.29
C ASN A 130 -13.13 0.08 -22.08
N GLY A 131 -13.03 -0.71 -23.16
CA GLY A 131 -12.80 -2.15 -23.09
C GLY A 131 -13.98 -2.96 -22.52
N LEU A 132 -15.20 -2.42 -22.60
CA LEU A 132 -16.43 -3.01 -22.07
C LEU A 132 -17.40 -3.36 -23.20
N SER A 133 -18.29 -4.32 -22.98
CA SER A 133 -19.47 -4.50 -23.81
C SER A 133 -20.58 -3.53 -23.38
N VAL A 134 -21.56 -3.27 -24.27
CA VAL A 134 -22.68 -2.37 -23.95
C VAL A 134 -23.48 -2.87 -22.74
N GLU A 135 -23.58 -4.19 -22.57
CA GLU A 135 -24.28 -4.83 -21.45
C GLU A 135 -23.59 -4.65 -20.11
N GLN A 136 -22.28 -4.37 -20.11
CA GLN A 136 -21.46 -4.11 -18.92
C GLN A 136 -21.47 -2.63 -18.51
N LEU A 137 -22.06 -1.77 -19.33
CA LEU A 137 -22.23 -0.36 -18.99
C LEU A 137 -23.35 -0.20 -17.98
N GLU A 138 -23.05 0.52 -16.91
CA GLU A 138 -24.06 0.90 -15.92
C GLU A 138 -24.73 2.21 -16.31
N LYS A 139 -25.83 2.53 -15.63
CA LYS A 139 -26.55 3.79 -15.80
C LYS A 139 -26.40 4.64 -14.54
N THR A 140 -26.22 5.92 -14.74
CA THR A 140 -26.21 6.91 -13.66
C THR A 140 -27.09 8.10 -14.04
N THR A 141 -27.61 8.78 -13.05
CA THR A 141 -28.47 9.96 -13.26
C THR A 141 -27.73 11.20 -12.78
N ASP A 142 -27.69 12.22 -13.63
CA ASP A 142 -27.20 13.54 -13.26
C ASP A 142 -28.31 14.58 -13.42
N GLN A 143 -27.98 15.87 -13.22
CA GLN A 143 -28.96 16.96 -13.33
C GLN A 143 -29.60 17.10 -14.74
N LYS A 144 -29.02 16.48 -15.75
CA LYS A 144 -29.47 16.55 -17.16
C LYS A 144 -30.18 15.29 -17.64
N GLY A 145 -30.26 14.24 -16.79
CA GLY A 145 -30.93 12.99 -17.07
C GLY A 145 -30.05 11.74 -16.87
N GLU A 146 -30.57 10.61 -17.32
CA GLU A 146 -29.85 9.33 -17.26
C GLU A 146 -28.80 9.23 -18.36
N ARG A 147 -27.64 8.71 -17.98
CA ARG A 147 -26.51 8.47 -18.89
C ARG A 147 -25.81 7.16 -18.61
N PHE A 148 -25.13 6.65 -19.60
CA PHE A 148 -24.26 5.49 -19.45
C PHE A 148 -22.97 5.86 -18.71
N VAL A 149 -22.44 4.90 -17.95
CA VAL A 149 -21.19 5.04 -17.24
C VAL A 149 -20.39 3.75 -17.38
N ALA A 150 -19.13 3.87 -17.73
CA ALA A 150 -18.17 2.78 -17.71
C ALA A 150 -17.46 2.80 -16.35
N ARG A 151 -17.75 1.80 -15.51
CA ARG A 151 -17.01 1.55 -14.28
C ARG A 151 -16.06 0.42 -14.51
N SER A 152 -14.79 0.66 -14.28
CA SER A 152 -13.77 -0.36 -14.30
C SER A 152 -12.99 -0.35 -13.00
N GLU A 153 -12.72 -1.53 -12.47
CA GLU A 153 -11.86 -1.72 -11.32
C GLU A 153 -10.59 -2.43 -11.79
N LYS A 154 -9.46 -1.72 -11.71
CA LYS A 154 -8.16 -2.32 -11.98
C LYS A 154 -7.61 -2.84 -10.65
N PRO A 155 -7.29 -4.14 -10.54
CA PRO A 155 -6.64 -4.65 -9.35
C PRO A 155 -5.32 -3.91 -9.13
N GLY A 156 -4.99 -3.65 -7.88
CA GLY A 156 -3.72 -3.07 -7.50
C GLY A 156 -2.56 -4.02 -7.78
N ALA A 157 -1.37 -3.49 -8.00
CA ALA A 157 -0.17 -4.32 -8.11
C ALA A 157 0.20 -4.90 -6.73
N ILE A 158 0.86 -6.06 -6.75
CA ILE A 158 1.36 -6.72 -5.54
C ILE A 158 2.51 -5.88 -4.97
N THR A 159 2.43 -5.53 -3.69
CA THR A 159 3.40 -4.64 -3.03
C THR A 159 4.83 -5.14 -3.13
N SER A 160 5.07 -6.46 -3.00
CA SER A 160 6.43 -7.03 -3.07
C SER A 160 7.16 -6.71 -4.37
N THR A 161 6.45 -6.52 -5.48
CA THR A 161 7.04 -6.16 -6.78
C THR A 161 7.44 -4.69 -6.88
N LEU A 162 6.91 -3.85 -6.01
CA LEU A 162 7.14 -2.39 -6.03
C LEU A 162 8.18 -1.93 -5.00
N ILE A 163 8.47 -2.74 -3.97
CA ILE A 163 9.36 -2.35 -2.86
C ILE A 163 10.75 -1.98 -3.36
N ALA A 164 11.32 -2.75 -4.29
CA ALA A 164 12.67 -2.50 -4.80
C ALA A 164 12.81 -1.14 -5.48
N GLU A 165 11.82 -0.76 -6.29
CA GLU A 165 11.77 0.55 -6.94
C GLU A 165 11.62 1.67 -5.92
N ILE A 166 10.70 1.52 -4.95
CA ILE A 166 10.48 2.50 -3.87
C ILE A 166 11.76 2.74 -3.06
N VAL A 167 12.47 1.67 -2.71
CA VAL A 167 13.74 1.78 -1.96
C VAL A 167 14.81 2.45 -2.79
N SER A 168 14.93 2.11 -4.07
CA SER A 168 15.89 2.74 -4.98
C SER A 168 15.63 4.23 -5.16
N GLU A 169 14.38 4.65 -5.32
CA GLU A 169 13.98 6.06 -5.38
C GLU A 169 14.32 6.79 -4.07
N SER A 170 14.02 6.16 -2.92
CA SER A 170 14.34 6.73 -1.61
C SER A 170 15.84 6.95 -1.43
N LEU A 171 16.67 5.96 -1.80
CA LEU A 171 18.13 6.07 -1.71
C LEU A 171 18.69 7.13 -2.66
N ALA A 172 18.13 7.26 -3.86
CA ALA A 172 18.53 8.29 -4.83
C ALA A 172 18.19 9.72 -4.35
N ALA A 173 17.14 9.86 -3.55
CA ALA A 173 16.67 11.13 -3.01
C ALA A 173 17.35 11.54 -1.69
N LEU A 174 18.24 10.71 -1.13
CA LEU A 174 18.91 11.04 0.13
C LEU A 174 19.71 12.34 0.03
N PRO A 175 19.74 13.17 1.08
CA PRO A 175 20.50 14.41 1.12
C PRO A 175 22.00 14.15 1.30
N ILE A 176 22.63 13.60 0.25
CA ILE A 176 24.05 13.27 0.22
C ILE A 176 24.80 14.38 -0.54
N PRO A 177 25.54 15.26 0.14
CA PRO A 177 26.20 16.38 -0.51
C PRO A 177 27.26 15.96 -1.53
N LYS A 178 27.94 14.86 -1.25
CA LYS A 178 29.01 14.35 -2.10
C LYS A 178 28.95 12.83 -2.17
N PRO A 179 28.17 12.26 -3.11
CA PRO A 179 28.21 10.82 -3.36
C PRO A 179 29.56 10.45 -3.98
N MET A 180 30.13 9.34 -3.52
CA MET A 180 31.42 8.84 -3.99
C MET A 180 31.28 7.44 -4.55
N ARG A 181 32.15 7.14 -5.53
CA ARG A 181 32.31 5.82 -6.12
C ARG A 181 33.44 5.09 -5.41
N TRP A 182 33.24 3.81 -5.12
CA TRP A 182 34.16 3.02 -4.32
C TRP A 182 34.71 1.83 -5.11
N GLY A 183 36.02 1.71 -5.18
CA GLY A 183 36.69 0.64 -5.91
C GLY A 183 36.34 0.67 -7.41
N SER A 184 36.07 -0.50 -7.98
CA SER A 184 35.65 -0.68 -9.37
C SER A 184 34.14 -0.53 -9.60
N ARG A 185 33.35 -0.23 -8.56
CA ARG A 185 31.89 -0.13 -8.65
C ARG A 185 31.46 1.11 -9.41
N GLU A 186 30.37 1.00 -10.15
CA GLU A 186 29.76 2.14 -10.86
C GLU A 186 28.80 2.92 -9.97
N THR A 187 28.20 2.29 -8.99
CA THR A 187 27.26 2.91 -8.05
C THR A 187 27.94 3.91 -7.14
N LYS A 188 27.22 5.00 -6.86
CA LYS A 188 27.67 6.08 -5.98
C LYS A 188 26.84 6.10 -4.71
N PHE A 189 27.50 6.14 -3.57
CA PHE A 189 26.86 6.30 -2.28
C PHE A 189 27.78 7.07 -1.33
N ILE A 190 27.29 7.45 -0.14
CA ILE A 190 28.06 8.22 0.84
C ILE A 190 29.22 7.40 1.42
N ARG A 191 29.06 6.08 1.54
CA ARG A 191 30.08 5.10 1.99
C ARG A 191 29.90 3.78 1.24
N PRO A 192 30.92 2.91 1.20
CA PRO A 192 30.77 1.56 0.65
C PRO A 192 29.62 0.80 1.30
N VAL A 193 28.82 0.14 0.49
CA VAL A 193 27.72 -0.72 0.94
C VAL A 193 28.19 -2.16 0.93
N HIS A 194 27.89 -2.91 1.99
CA HIS A 194 28.38 -4.26 2.21
C HIS A 194 27.29 -5.32 2.21
N TRP A 195 26.06 -4.97 2.64
CA TRP A 195 24.93 -5.88 2.62
C TRP A 195 23.63 -5.11 2.51
N LEU A 196 22.61 -5.82 2.05
CA LEU A 196 21.23 -5.34 1.96
C LEU A 196 20.32 -6.41 2.56
N VAL A 197 19.52 -6.04 3.57
CA VAL A 197 18.40 -6.85 4.04
C VAL A 197 17.11 -6.25 3.51
N MET A 198 16.29 -7.08 2.87
CA MET A 198 14.94 -6.70 2.47
C MET A 198 14.00 -7.88 2.71
N LEU A 199 13.24 -7.80 3.80
CA LEU A 199 12.27 -8.82 4.18
C LEU A 199 10.86 -8.22 4.16
N TYR A 200 9.97 -8.88 3.44
CA TYR A 200 8.55 -8.58 3.43
C TYR A 200 7.75 -9.81 3.88
N GLY A 201 7.12 -9.74 5.05
CA GLY A 201 6.67 -10.94 5.74
C GLY A 201 7.85 -11.83 6.13
N SER A 202 7.81 -13.10 5.72
CA SER A 202 8.90 -14.06 5.87
C SER A 202 9.81 -14.17 4.65
N GLU A 203 9.48 -13.47 3.57
CA GLU A 203 10.15 -13.64 2.28
C GLU A 203 11.16 -12.53 2.02
N VAL A 204 12.25 -12.90 1.34
CA VAL A 204 13.23 -11.94 0.83
C VAL A 204 12.67 -11.33 -0.44
N VAL A 205 12.66 -9.99 -0.52
CA VAL A 205 12.36 -9.30 -1.78
C VAL A 205 13.53 -9.50 -2.73
N ASP A 206 13.30 -10.24 -3.83
CA ASP A 206 14.36 -10.53 -4.81
C ASP A 206 14.71 -9.27 -5.62
N CYS A 207 15.82 -8.64 -5.29
CA CYS A 207 16.33 -7.46 -5.98
C CYS A 207 17.82 -7.24 -5.72
N GLU A 208 18.41 -6.35 -6.50
CA GLU A 208 19.77 -5.85 -6.30
C GLU A 208 19.73 -4.32 -6.26
N ILE A 209 20.27 -3.74 -5.18
CA ILE A 209 20.34 -2.28 -4.99
C ILE A 209 21.75 -1.92 -4.55
N LEU A 210 22.34 -0.90 -5.16
CA LEU A 210 23.73 -0.47 -4.91
C LEU A 210 24.74 -1.63 -5.04
N GLU A 211 24.52 -2.49 -6.04
CA GLU A 211 25.33 -3.70 -6.30
C GLU A 211 25.35 -4.67 -5.10
N GLN A 212 24.30 -4.66 -4.29
CA GLN A 212 24.09 -5.64 -3.22
C GLN A 212 22.79 -6.39 -3.48
N LYS A 213 22.90 -7.72 -3.56
CA LYS A 213 21.73 -8.59 -3.62
C LYS A 213 21.02 -8.58 -2.27
N ALA A 214 19.71 -8.43 -2.29
CA ALA A 214 18.91 -8.48 -1.09
C ALA A 214 18.95 -9.87 -0.45
N GLY A 215 18.98 -9.89 0.88
CA GLY A 215 19.04 -11.10 1.68
C GLY A 215 18.32 -10.92 3.01
N ARG A 216 18.55 -11.85 3.93
CA ARG A 216 17.98 -11.85 5.28
C ARG A 216 19.05 -11.81 6.38
N ASN A 217 20.32 -11.69 6.01
CA ASN A 217 21.42 -11.71 6.96
C ASN A 217 21.83 -10.29 7.31
N THR A 218 21.71 -9.94 8.58
CA THR A 218 22.28 -8.73 9.16
C THR A 218 23.59 -9.06 9.88
N ARG A 219 24.29 -8.05 10.39
CA ARG A 219 25.52 -8.20 11.15
C ARG A 219 25.39 -7.54 12.50
N GLY A 220 25.90 -8.21 13.53
CA GLY A 220 25.96 -7.67 14.87
C GLY A 220 27.00 -6.56 15.03
N HIS A 221 27.26 -6.17 16.28
CA HIS A 221 28.29 -5.19 16.58
C HIS A 221 29.68 -5.76 16.28
N ARG A 222 30.52 -5.01 15.57
CA ARG A 222 31.81 -5.46 15.03
C ARG A 222 32.72 -6.15 16.05
N PHE A 223 32.69 -5.74 17.31
CA PHE A 223 33.56 -6.26 18.37
C PHE A 223 32.84 -7.13 19.40
N HIS A 224 31.51 -6.99 19.55
CA HIS A 224 30.76 -7.68 20.59
C HIS A 224 29.89 -8.83 20.07
N ALA A 225 29.54 -8.82 18.79
CA ALA A 225 28.73 -9.84 18.15
C ALA A 225 29.25 -10.06 16.72
N ALA A 226 30.46 -10.65 16.64
CA ALA A 226 31.07 -10.96 15.34
C ALA A 226 30.28 -12.06 14.64
N GLY A 227 29.89 -11.80 13.37
CA GLY A 227 29.20 -12.77 12.54
C GLY A 227 27.93 -12.22 11.88
N GLU A 228 27.38 -13.06 11.03
CA GLU A 228 26.09 -12.82 10.39
C GLU A 228 24.97 -13.38 11.26
N LEU A 229 23.88 -12.62 11.34
CA LEU A 229 22.68 -12.99 12.06
C LEU A 229 21.55 -13.14 11.06
N THR A 230 20.96 -14.31 10.98
CA THR A 230 19.88 -14.60 10.04
C THR A 230 18.53 -14.22 10.65
N LEU A 231 17.78 -13.39 9.96
CA LEU A 231 16.44 -12.95 10.36
C LEU A 231 15.39 -13.85 9.69
N ALA A 232 14.48 -14.44 10.47
CA ALA A 232 13.36 -15.18 9.90
C ALA A 232 12.26 -14.23 9.40
N LYS A 233 12.03 -13.14 10.13
CA LYS A 233 10.99 -12.13 9.83
C LYS A 233 11.42 -10.74 10.32
N PRO A 234 10.82 -9.65 9.81
CA PRO A 234 11.15 -8.28 10.20
C PRO A 234 11.06 -7.97 11.70
N SER A 235 10.12 -8.60 12.41
CA SER A 235 9.94 -8.39 13.85
C SER A 235 11.14 -8.87 14.70
N ASP A 236 11.95 -9.78 14.19
CA ASP A 236 13.12 -10.30 14.89
C ASP A 236 14.25 -9.27 14.97
N TYR A 237 14.22 -8.25 14.12
CA TYR A 237 15.25 -7.22 14.03
C TYR A 237 15.47 -6.42 15.31
N SER A 238 14.43 -6.21 16.11
CA SER A 238 14.52 -5.46 17.36
C SER A 238 15.14 -6.26 18.52
N ALA A 239 15.29 -7.58 18.35
CA ALA A 239 15.87 -8.48 19.35
C ALA A 239 17.35 -8.78 19.09
N VAL A 240 17.89 -8.32 17.97
CA VAL A 240 19.26 -8.53 17.47
C VAL A 240 20.05 -7.22 17.55
#